data_b316d450eb9d0c406bf62a60663cf451
#
_entry.id   b316d450eb9d0c406bf62a60663cf451
#
_cell.length_a   1.000
_cell.length_b   1.000
_cell.length_c   1.000
_cell.angle_alpha   90.00
_cell.angle_beta   90.00
_cell.angle_gamma   90.00
#
_symmetry.space_group_name_H-M   'P 1'
#
loop_
_entity.id
_entity.type
_entity.pdbx_description
1 polymer ?
#
loop_
_entity_poly.entity_id
_entity_poly.type
_entity_poly.pdbx_seq_one_letter_code
_entity_poly.pdbx_strand_id
1 'polypeptide(L)'
;MGFARISAQPFPLQVKEEKLTYVTDERGNRILDYSSCGYRNSEHPIPDVANAVFVSWKPGDNSSRIQRAIDYVSSLALDKNGFRGAVLLDKGTFELNESLRISVSGVVLRGSDREQTVLLKKGVDRGALLYIEGRNDLAVTDTLDVLTSYVPVNTCTFQVTNNVQLVSGERVRIVRPSTKEWIASGSVSKADGNQLTLDAPLTMALDNKWGTVKVLRYSWPGRIAEAGLENLTLASDYDKKYPKDEDHCWTGVSIENAENCWVRRVNFKHFAGSAVIVQRTGSKTTVEDCVSTEPVSEIGGMRRSTFYTMGQQTLFQRCYSKQGIHDFSAGFCAAGPNAFVQCDSEESLGFSGSIDSWACGLLFDVVNIDGHDLVFKNLGQDKNGAGWNTGNSLFWQCTAAGIECYSPARDAVNRAYGCWAQFSGDGQWAESNNHVHPRSLFYAQLAARLNKDCSDQARILPRATNATSSPTVEAAMEMAKEAYTPRLTMQKWIEEAPYTASVSSGKLKSLEDLKFKTPIYKEKEDHLFA
;
A
#
# COMPACT_ATOMS: atom_id res chain seq x y z
N MET A 1 -5.89 -49.08 18.89
CA MET A 1 -5.87 -47.89 18.01
C MET A 1 -5.05 -46.82 18.69
N GLY A 2 -3.81 -46.60 18.25
CA GLY A 2 -2.93 -45.59 18.82
C GLY A 2 -3.34 -44.21 18.27
N PHE A 3 -3.80 -43.32 19.12
CA PHE A 3 -3.94 -41.92 18.78
C PHE A 3 -2.53 -41.36 18.57
N ALA A 4 -2.16 -41.07 17.33
CA ALA A 4 -1.00 -40.24 17.05
C ALA A 4 -1.21 -38.89 17.75
N ARG A 5 -0.37 -38.58 18.73
CA ARG A 5 -0.31 -37.22 19.29
C ARG A 5 0.08 -36.31 18.15
N ILE A 6 -0.88 -35.53 17.64
CA ILE A 6 -0.57 -34.38 16.83
C ILE A 6 0.22 -33.44 17.76
N SER A 7 1.53 -33.44 17.63
CA SER A 7 2.35 -32.45 18.31
C SER A 7 1.92 -31.11 17.77
N ALA A 8 1.40 -30.22 18.60
CA ALA A 8 1.12 -28.86 18.24
C ALA A 8 2.41 -28.28 17.63
N GLN A 9 2.34 -27.89 16.37
CA GLN A 9 3.48 -27.22 15.73
C GLN A 9 3.83 -25.97 16.55
N PRO A 10 5.10 -25.72 16.84
CA PRO A 10 5.48 -24.52 17.59
C PRO A 10 5.00 -23.29 16.84
N PHE A 11 4.53 -22.28 17.59
CA PHE A 11 4.13 -21.01 17.00
C PHE A 11 5.29 -20.48 16.14
N PRO A 12 5.07 -20.13 14.87
CA PRO A 12 6.13 -19.92 13.88
C PRO A 12 6.94 -18.64 14.08
N LEU A 13 6.56 -17.82 15.06
CA LEU A 13 7.26 -16.62 15.47
C LEU A 13 7.38 -16.60 16.99
N GLN A 14 8.56 -16.39 17.51
CA GLN A 14 8.80 -16.24 18.94
C GLN A 14 9.50 -14.91 19.21
N VAL A 15 9.08 -14.25 20.26
CA VAL A 15 9.79 -13.08 20.80
C VAL A 15 10.62 -13.55 21.98
N LYS A 16 11.94 -13.54 21.83
CA LYS A 16 12.89 -13.87 22.90
C LYS A 16 13.81 -12.69 23.11
N GLU A 17 13.87 -12.17 24.32
CA GLU A 17 14.74 -11.02 24.65
C GLU A 17 14.57 -9.86 23.64
N GLU A 18 13.31 -9.50 23.34
CA GLU A 18 12.94 -8.48 22.35
C GLU A 18 13.34 -8.77 20.90
N LYS A 19 13.90 -9.96 20.63
CA LYS A 19 14.27 -10.38 19.27
C LYS A 19 13.22 -11.31 18.68
N LEU A 20 12.90 -11.07 17.42
CA LEU A 20 12.04 -11.94 16.63
C LEU A 20 12.83 -13.16 16.16
N THR A 21 12.33 -14.34 16.50
CA THR A 21 12.89 -15.62 16.06
C THR A 21 11.84 -16.34 15.23
N TYR A 22 12.22 -16.78 14.04
CA TYR A 22 11.32 -17.42 13.09
C TYR A 22 11.58 -18.93 13.03
N VAL A 23 10.50 -19.71 13.00
CA VAL A 23 10.56 -21.13 12.68
C VAL A 23 10.58 -21.27 11.16
N THR A 24 11.50 -22.11 10.66
CA THR A 24 11.59 -22.46 9.24
C THR A 24 11.00 -23.83 8.99
N ASP A 25 10.47 -24.05 7.78
CA ASP A 25 10.14 -25.39 7.31
C ASP A 25 11.41 -26.19 6.91
N GLU A 26 11.22 -27.43 6.44
CA GLU A 26 12.30 -28.33 6.03
C GLU A 26 13.14 -27.79 4.85
N ARG A 27 12.59 -26.84 4.07
CA ARG A 27 13.25 -26.20 2.92
C ARG A 27 13.80 -24.80 3.24
N GLY A 28 13.65 -24.35 4.51
CA GLY A 28 14.11 -23.04 4.97
C GLY A 28 13.13 -21.90 4.74
N ASN A 29 11.91 -22.18 4.24
CA ASN A 29 10.88 -21.13 4.11
C ASN A 29 10.37 -20.70 5.48
N ARG A 30 10.06 -19.44 5.64
CA ARG A 30 9.51 -18.87 6.88
C ARG A 30 8.54 -17.74 6.59
N ILE A 31 7.92 -17.21 7.64
CA ILE A 31 7.12 -15.99 7.56
C ILE A 31 7.96 -14.86 6.97
N LEU A 32 7.36 -14.08 6.06
CA LEU A 32 8.01 -12.94 5.42
C LEU A 32 8.30 -11.82 6.40
N ASP A 33 9.35 -11.08 6.12
CA ASP A 33 9.62 -9.78 6.69
C ASP A 33 8.98 -8.71 5.79
N TYR A 34 7.93 -8.08 6.31
CA TYR A 34 7.18 -7.06 5.59
C TYR A 34 7.70 -5.64 5.84
N SER A 35 8.67 -5.47 6.73
CA SER A 35 9.14 -4.17 7.18
C SER A 35 9.74 -3.28 6.10
N SER A 36 10.05 -3.85 4.93
CA SER A 36 10.50 -3.11 3.74
C SER A 36 9.38 -2.46 2.92
N CYS A 37 8.10 -2.63 3.32
CA CYS A 37 6.98 -1.94 2.67
C CYS A 37 6.97 -0.46 3.05
N GLY A 38 6.53 0.39 2.12
CA GLY A 38 6.35 1.82 2.34
C GLY A 38 7.49 2.70 1.82
N TYR A 39 7.29 3.99 1.96
CA TYR A 39 8.21 5.03 1.55
C TYR A 39 9.62 4.77 2.06
N ARG A 40 10.59 4.74 1.15
CA ARG A 40 12.00 4.43 1.45
C ARG A 40 12.18 3.22 2.38
N ASN A 41 11.47 2.13 2.10
CA ASN A 41 11.47 0.90 2.92
C ASN A 41 11.06 1.13 4.38
N SER A 42 10.27 2.16 4.69
CA SER A 42 9.94 2.61 6.07
C SER A 42 11.15 2.92 6.96
N GLU A 43 12.33 3.14 6.39
CA GLU A 43 13.55 3.49 7.14
C GLU A 43 13.56 4.95 7.61
N HIS A 44 12.81 5.78 6.89
CA HIS A 44 12.68 7.21 7.14
C HIS A 44 11.20 7.61 7.22
N PRO A 45 10.85 8.55 8.10
CA PRO A 45 9.51 9.14 8.08
C PRO A 45 9.27 9.89 6.77
N ILE A 46 8.00 10.04 6.39
CA ILE A 46 7.61 10.93 5.30
C ILE A 46 8.08 12.36 5.63
N PRO A 47 8.88 13.01 4.75
CA PRO A 47 9.49 14.28 5.06
C PRO A 47 8.50 15.45 5.06
N ASP A 48 8.84 16.50 5.79
CA ASP A 48 8.21 17.81 5.63
C ASP A 48 8.90 18.58 4.50
N VAL A 49 8.28 18.56 3.31
CA VAL A 49 8.79 19.24 2.12
C VAL A 49 8.40 20.72 2.17
N ALA A 50 9.37 21.62 1.99
CA ALA A 50 9.12 23.06 2.02
C ALA A 50 8.15 23.49 0.92
N ASN A 51 7.22 24.39 1.25
CA ASN A 51 6.30 24.98 0.27
C ASN A 51 7.09 25.88 -0.70
N ALA A 52 6.84 25.72 -2.00
CA ALA A 52 7.49 26.50 -3.06
C ALA A 52 6.55 27.57 -3.65
N VAL A 53 5.24 27.29 -3.71
CA VAL A 53 4.23 28.18 -4.26
C VAL A 53 2.91 28.01 -3.53
N PHE A 54 2.16 29.10 -3.43
CA PHE A 54 0.81 29.13 -2.87
C PHE A 54 -0.23 29.38 -3.98
N VAL A 55 -1.32 28.63 -3.94
CA VAL A 55 -2.47 28.77 -4.86
C VAL A 55 -3.70 29.17 -4.05
N SER A 56 -4.10 30.43 -4.17
CA SER A 56 -5.34 30.95 -3.55
C SER A 56 -6.57 30.31 -4.18
N TRP A 57 -7.64 30.15 -3.40
CA TRP A 57 -8.92 29.71 -3.94
C TRP A 57 -9.52 30.76 -4.89
N LYS A 58 -10.14 30.29 -5.99
CA LYS A 58 -10.96 31.10 -6.90
C LYS A 58 -12.19 30.32 -7.35
N PRO A 59 -13.33 30.98 -7.62
CA PRO A 59 -14.51 30.32 -8.17
C PRO A 59 -14.25 29.82 -9.60
N GLY A 60 -15.00 28.78 -9.99
CA GLY A 60 -14.93 28.14 -11.29
C GLY A 60 -13.80 27.13 -11.43
N ASP A 61 -13.46 26.75 -12.65
CA ASP A 61 -12.45 25.73 -12.95
C ASP A 61 -11.04 26.17 -12.55
N ASN A 62 -10.41 25.38 -11.69
CA ASN A 62 -9.05 25.59 -11.20
C ASN A 62 -8.04 24.59 -11.79
N SER A 63 -8.44 23.68 -12.68
CA SER A 63 -7.58 22.64 -13.23
C SER A 63 -6.27 23.18 -13.78
N SER A 64 -6.34 24.11 -14.74
CA SER A 64 -5.16 24.73 -15.36
C SER A 64 -4.34 25.56 -14.38
N ARG A 65 -4.95 26.15 -13.34
CA ARG A 65 -4.21 26.93 -12.34
C ARG A 65 -3.37 26.04 -11.44
N ILE A 66 -3.97 24.97 -10.92
CA ILE A 66 -3.25 24.04 -10.05
C ILE A 66 -2.20 23.28 -10.87
N GLN A 67 -2.52 22.86 -12.10
CA GLN A 67 -1.54 22.20 -12.96
C GLN A 67 -0.34 23.12 -13.25
N ARG A 68 -0.54 24.40 -13.56
CA ARG A 68 0.56 25.35 -13.73
C ARG A 68 1.42 25.51 -12.48
N ALA A 69 0.83 25.43 -11.28
CA ALA A 69 1.61 25.46 -10.03
C ALA A 69 2.46 24.19 -9.88
N ILE A 70 1.91 23.03 -10.21
CA ILE A 70 2.64 21.75 -10.24
C ILE A 70 3.79 21.85 -11.27
N ASP A 71 3.52 22.35 -12.47
CA ASP A 71 4.53 22.49 -13.54
C ASP A 71 5.64 23.47 -13.14
N TYR A 72 5.28 24.57 -12.47
CA TYR A 72 6.25 25.52 -11.94
C TYR A 72 7.19 24.83 -10.93
N VAL A 73 6.64 24.13 -9.93
CA VAL A 73 7.46 23.41 -8.95
C VAL A 73 8.29 22.33 -9.65
N SER A 74 7.73 21.65 -10.64
CA SER A 74 8.43 20.66 -11.45
C SER A 74 9.65 21.23 -12.20
N SER A 75 9.65 22.52 -12.51
CA SER A 75 10.76 23.22 -13.17
C SER A 75 11.88 23.66 -12.23
N LEU A 76 11.66 23.63 -10.92
CA LEU A 76 12.68 24.02 -9.93
C LEU A 76 13.79 22.97 -9.84
N ALA A 77 14.97 23.38 -9.37
CA ALA A 77 16.06 22.45 -9.08
C ALA A 77 15.71 21.55 -7.89
N LEU A 78 16.21 20.33 -7.90
CA LEU A 78 16.15 19.45 -6.73
C LEU A 78 17.00 20.02 -5.59
N ASP A 79 16.49 19.95 -4.39
CA ASP A 79 17.29 20.17 -3.19
C ASP A 79 18.21 18.97 -2.88
N LYS A 80 19.00 19.08 -1.82
CA LYS A 80 19.93 18.01 -1.39
C LYS A 80 19.24 16.70 -0.98
N ASN A 81 17.92 16.75 -0.70
CA ASN A 81 17.12 15.60 -0.27
C ASN A 81 16.31 14.99 -1.43
N GLY A 82 16.37 15.58 -2.64
CA GLY A 82 15.67 15.11 -3.82
C GLY A 82 14.29 15.75 -4.04
N PHE A 83 13.98 16.89 -3.39
CA PHE A 83 12.71 17.60 -3.53
C PHE A 83 12.84 18.91 -4.30
N ARG A 84 11.78 19.25 -5.00
CA ARG A 84 11.61 20.55 -5.69
C ARG A 84 10.73 21.49 -4.89
N GLY A 85 9.83 20.93 -4.06
CA GLY A 85 8.98 21.68 -3.17
C GLY A 85 7.52 21.21 -3.19
N ALA A 86 6.71 21.86 -2.35
CA ALA A 86 5.28 21.62 -2.30
C ALA A 86 4.49 22.78 -2.92
N VAL A 87 3.42 22.43 -3.64
CA VAL A 87 2.33 23.34 -4.01
C VAL A 87 1.35 23.37 -2.85
N LEU A 88 1.22 24.51 -2.17
CA LEU A 88 0.28 24.71 -1.09
C LEU A 88 -1.03 25.30 -1.63
N LEU A 89 -2.13 24.59 -1.45
CA LEU A 89 -3.47 25.05 -1.81
C LEU A 89 -4.14 25.72 -0.61
N ASP A 90 -4.85 26.80 -0.86
CA ASP A 90 -5.65 27.52 0.13
C ASP A 90 -6.86 26.66 0.61
N LYS A 91 -7.55 27.16 1.63
CA LYS A 91 -8.88 26.67 1.99
C LYS A 91 -9.90 27.06 0.93
N GLY A 92 -10.81 26.17 0.63
CA GLY A 92 -11.88 26.36 -0.34
C GLY A 92 -12.12 25.12 -1.19
N THR A 93 -13.22 25.12 -1.94
CA THR A 93 -13.55 24.04 -2.89
C THR A 93 -13.09 24.44 -4.28
N PHE A 94 -12.01 23.82 -4.74
CA PHE A 94 -11.44 23.99 -6.07
C PHE A 94 -12.14 23.02 -7.03
N GLU A 95 -12.99 23.54 -7.91
CA GLU A 95 -13.59 22.74 -8.98
C GLU A 95 -12.53 22.40 -10.03
N LEU A 96 -12.53 21.16 -10.51
CA LEU A 96 -11.59 20.63 -11.50
C LEU A 96 -12.36 19.98 -12.64
N ASN A 97 -12.31 20.54 -13.84
CA ASN A 97 -12.85 19.88 -15.03
C ASN A 97 -11.87 18.83 -15.58
N GLU A 98 -10.56 19.05 -15.42
CA GLU A 98 -9.50 18.15 -15.87
C GLU A 98 -8.81 17.46 -14.70
N SER A 99 -8.18 16.33 -14.96
CA SER A 99 -7.34 15.64 -14.01
C SER A 99 -6.01 16.36 -13.79
N LEU A 100 -5.45 16.24 -12.58
CA LEU A 100 -4.12 16.77 -12.26
C LEU A 100 -3.05 15.69 -12.47
N ARG A 101 -1.82 16.11 -12.80
CA ARG A 101 -0.68 15.21 -13.04
C ARG A 101 0.58 15.69 -12.36
N ILE A 102 1.24 14.79 -11.61
CA ILE A 102 2.61 14.95 -11.13
C ILE A 102 3.47 13.96 -11.92
N SER A 103 4.25 14.45 -12.87
CA SER A 103 5.07 13.62 -13.76
C SER A 103 6.58 13.86 -13.62
N VAL A 104 6.97 14.51 -12.52
CA VAL A 104 8.37 14.84 -12.21
C VAL A 104 8.66 14.53 -10.74
N SER A 105 9.84 13.99 -10.47
CA SER A 105 10.28 13.67 -9.10
C SER A 105 10.39 14.91 -8.21
N GLY A 106 10.12 14.73 -6.90
CA GLY A 106 10.35 15.74 -5.88
C GLY A 106 9.24 16.77 -5.72
N VAL A 107 8.03 16.50 -6.21
CA VAL A 107 6.88 17.43 -6.16
C VAL A 107 5.81 16.92 -5.21
N VAL A 108 5.31 17.81 -4.35
CA VAL A 108 4.24 17.53 -3.39
C VAL A 108 3.05 18.45 -3.66
N LEU A 109 1.84 17.90 -3.65
CA LEU A 109 0.60 18.67 -3.63
C LEU A 109 0.04 18.63 -2.19
N ARG A 110 -0.20 19.79 -1.59
CA ARG A 110 -0.58 19.93 -0.18
C ARG A 110 -1.74 20.91 0.00
N GLY A 111 -2.73 20.52 0.81
CA GLY A 111 -3.77 21.42 1.26
C GLY A 111 -3.39 22.16 2.54
N SER A 112 -3.91 23.36 2.72
CA SER A 112 -3.77 24.11 3.97
C SER A 112 -4.56 23.47 5.11
N ASP A 113 -5.61 22.72 4.79
CA ASP A 113 -6.47 22.08 5.78
C ASP A 113 -7.13 20.82 5.18
N ARG A 114 -7.12 19.73 5.94
CA ARG A 114 -7.62 18.43 5.47
C ARG A 114 -9.08 18.46 5.03
N GLU A 115 -9.93 19.22 5.76
CA GLU A 115 -11.38 19.24 5.51
C GLU A 115 -11.79 20.44 4.64
N GLN A 116 -11.10 21.57 4.79
CA GLN A 116 -11.47 22.82 4.15
C GLN A 116 -10.79 23.05 2.81
N THR A 117 -9.69 22.34 2.48
CA THR A 117 -9.11 22.32 1.15
C THR A 117 -9.68 21.14 0.37
N VAL A 118 -10.62 21.40 -0.52
CA VAL A 118 -11.34 20.37 -1.28
C VAL A 118 -11.02 20.48 -2.76
N LEU A 119 -10.56 19.42 -3.39
CA LEU A 119 -10.47 19.28 -4.84
C LEU A 119 -11.70 18.49 -5.32
N LEU A 120 -12.60 19.16 -6.03
CA LEU A 120 -13.85 18.59 -6.53
C LEU A 120 -13.76 18.32 -8.03
N LYS A 121 -13.59 17.07 -8.43
CA LYS A 121 -13.58 16.67 -9.85
C LYS A 121 -14.99 16.73 -10.41
N LYS A 122 -15.16 17.49 -11.48
CA LYS A 122 -16.39 17.68 -12.23
C LYS A 122 -16.36 16.85 -13.52
N GLY A 123 -17.53 16.68 -14.11
CA GLY A 123 -17.68 16.02 -15.41
C GLY A 123 -17.84 14.50 -15.32
N VAL A 124 -17.92 13.86 -16.48
CA VAL A 124 -18.27 12.43 -16.66
C VAL A 124 -17.05 11.53 -16.93
N ASP A 125 -15.85 12.06 -16.77
CA ASP A 125 -14.61 11.30 -16.94
C ASP A 125 -14.42 10.29 -15.82
N ARG A 126 -14.33 9.01 -16.17
CA ARG A 126 -14.15 7.88 -15.24
C ARG A 126 -12.69 7.66 -14.80
N GLY A 127 -11.77 8.52 -15.21
CA GLY A 127 -10.35 8.43 -14.86
C GLY A 127 -10.05 8.72 -13.39
N ALA A 128 -8.80 9.10 -13.11
CA ALA A 128 -8.38 9.53 -11.78
C ALA A 128 -8.37 11.06 -11.67
N LEU A 129 -8.65 11.58 -10.46
CA LEU A 129 -8.54 13.00 -10.17
C LEU A 129 -7.07 13.44 -10.20
N LEU A 130 -6.17 12.65 -9.59
CA LEU A 130 -4.73 12.91 -9.58
C LEU A 130 -3.96 11.68 -10.07
N TYR A 131 -3.09 11.90 -11.05
CA TYR A 131 -2.08 10.93 -11.49
C TYR A 131 -0.70 11.33 -10.94
N ILE A 132 -0.04 10.41 -10.27
CA ILE A 132 1.39 10.47 -9.94
C ILE A 132 2.05 9.44 -10.85
N GLU A 133 2.57 9.89 -12.00
CA GLU A 133 2.97 8.97 -13.06
C GLU A 133 4.26 9.39 -13.78
N GLY A 134 5.20 8.46 -13.85
CA GLY A 134 6.36 8.56 -14.72
C GLY A 134 6.10 7.98 -16.10
N ARG A 135 7.14 7.93 -16.93
CA ARG A 135 7.10 7.26 -18.25
C ARG A 135 7.52 5.80 -18.11
N ASN A 136 6.89 4.94 -18.87
CA ASN A 136 7.26 3.53 -18.96
C ASN A 136 8.32 3.31 -20.06
N ASP A 137 9.53 3.78 -19.81
CA ASP A 137 10.69 3.64 -20.69
C ASP A 137 11.77 2.68 -20.13
N LEU A 138 11.30 1.64 -19.41
CA LEU A 138 12.18 0.62 -18.85
C LEU A 138 12.89 -0.16 -19.95
N ALA A 139 14.21 -0.28 -19.82
CA ALA A 139 15.05 -1.07 -20.71
C ALA A 139 15.92 -2.04 -19.91
N VAL A 140 15.85 -3.34 -20.26
CA VAL A 140 16.75 -4.36 -19.71
C VAL A 140 18.13 -4.17 -20.32
N THR A 141 19.16 -4.11 -19.47
CA THR A 141 20.55 -3.93 -19.90
C THR A 141 21.35 -5.24 -19.86
N ASP A 142 21.11 -6.05 -18.85
CA ASP A 142 21.84 -7.29 -18.63
C ASP A 142 20.94 -8.38 -18.04
N THR A 143 21.37 -9.64 -18.20
CA THR A 143 20.67 -10.80 -17.65
C THR A 143 21.65 -11.73 -16.95
N LEU A 144 21.34 -12.12 -15.72
CA LEU A 144 22.08 -13.09 -14.93
C LEU A 144 21.16 -14.27 -14.60
N ASP A 145 21.75 -15.45 -14.48
CA ASP A 145 21.04 -16.65 -14.02
C ASP A 145 21.21 -16.82 -12.51
N VAL A 146 20.15 -17.25 -11.83
CA VAL A 146 20.24 -17.67 -10.43
C VAL A 146 20.88 -19.05 -10.38
N LEU A 147 22.00 -19.15 -9.69
CA LEU A 147 22.77 -20.40 -9.54
C LEU A 147 22.30 -21.25 -8.35
N THR A 148 21.75 -20.62 -7.32
CA THR A 148 21.20 -21.32 -6.15
C THR A 148 20.02 -22.18 -6.61
N SER A 149 20.09 -23.49 -6.39
CA SER A 149 19.07 -24.44 -6.85
C SER A 149 17.70 -24.21 -6.24
N TYR A 150 17.69 -23.80 -4.98
CA TYR A 150 16.48 -23.40 -4.24
C TYR A 150 16.76 -22.21 -3.33
N VAL A 151 16.04 -21.12 -3.53
CA VAL A 151 16.10 -19.94 -2.66
C VAL A 151 14.78 -19.89 -1.87
N PRO A 152 14.82 -20.04 -0.54
CA PRO A 152 13.63 -20.08 0.29
C PRO A 152 12.87 -18.74 0.30
N VAL A 153 11.58 -18.81 0.62
CA VAL A 153 10.75 -17.64 0.96
C VAL A 153 11.37 -16.88 2.13
N ASN A 154 11.33 -15.56 2.06
CA ASN A 154 11.95 -14.61 3.00
C ASN A 154 13.49 -14.57 2.94
N THR A 155 14.09 -14.99 1.85
CA THR A 155 15.52 -14.83 1.62
C THR A 155 15.78 -13.56 0.83
N CYS A 156 16.81 -12.80 1.21
CA CYS A 156 17.30 -11.65 0.44
C CYS A 156 18.57 -11.99 -0.36
N THR A 157 19.33 -13.02 0.02
CA THR A 157 20.66 -13.30 -0.52
C THR A 157 20.73 -14.64 -1.22
N PHE A 158 21.23 -14.66 -2.43
CA PHE A 158 21.42 -15.86 -3.26
C PHE A 158 22.56 -15.68 -4.28
N GLN A 159 22.94 -16.75 -4.95
CA GLN A 159 24.02 -16.72 -5.93
C GLN A 159 23.49 -16.55 -7.35
N VAL A 160 24.17 -15.72 -8.13
CA VAL A 160 23.91 -15.47 -9.55
C VAL A 160 25.18 -15.69 -10.37
N THR A 161 25.05 -15.80 -11.70
CA THR A 161 26.22 -15.79 -12.61
C THR A 161 27.01 -14.49 -12.42
N ASN A 162 28.30 -14.52 -12.64
CA ASN A 162 29.20 -13.37 -12.45
C ASN A 162 29.65 -12.73 -13.77
N ASN A 163 28.89 -12.97 -14.85
CA ASN A 163 29.15 -12.37 -16.16
C ASN A 163 28.89 -10.86 -16.23
N VAL A 164 28.23 -10.30 -15.22
CA VAL A 164 27.96 -8.87 -15.06
C VAL A 164 28.25 -8.47 -13.62
N GLN A 165 29.08 -7.45 -13.43
CA GLN A 165 29.33 -6.90 -12.10
C GLN A 165 28.17 -5.99 -11.69
N LEU A 166 27.42 -6.39 -10.66
CA LEU A 166 26.39 -5.57 -10.02
C LEU A 166 27.02 -4.76 -8.88
N VAL A 167 26.48 -3.55 -8.67
CA VAL A 167 26.88 -2.70 -7.55
C VAL A 167 25.66 -2.32 -6.68
N SER A 168 25.92 -1.92 -5.44
CA SER A 168 24.87 -1.45 -4.54
C SER A 168 24.12 -0.26 -5.15
N GLY A 169 22.80 -0.25 -5.03
CA GLY A 169 21.91 0.77 -5.60
C GLY A 169 21.36 0.45 -6.98
N GLU A 170 21.94 -0.51 -7.69
CA GLU A 170 21.39 -0.93 -8.99
C GLU A 170 20.05 -1.63 -8.84
N ARG A 171 19.25 -1.52 -9.88
CA ARG A 171 17.89 -2.06 -9.92
C ARG A 171 17.85 -3.35 -10.72
N VAL A 172 17.18 -4.34 -10.17
CA VAL A 172 17.01 -5.65 -10.78
C VAL A 172 15.56 -6.09 -10.78
N ARG A 173 15.21 -6.92 -11.75
CA ARG A 173 13.98 -7.70 -11.77
C ARG A 173 14.31 -9.16 -11.69
N ILE A 174 13.57 -9.89 -10.87
CA ILE A 174 13.68 -11.35 -10.78
C ILE A 174 12.52 -11.92 -11.56
N VAL A 175 12.83 -12.67 -12.59
CA VAL A 175 11.85 -13.32 -13.46
C VAL A 175 11.88 -14.81 -13.19
N ARG A 176 10.80 -15.32 -12.62
CA ARG A 176 10.60 -16.75 -12.42
C ARG A 176 9.89 -17.32 -13.63
N PRO A 177 10.39 -18.41 -14.25
CA PRO A 177 9.67 -19.06 -15.33
C PRO A 177 8.33 -19.58 -14.80
N SER A 178 7.26 -19.18 -15.44
CA SER A 178 5.90 -19.61 -15.15
C SER A 178 5.06 -19.54 -16.41
N THR A 179 3.90 -20.16 -16.41
CA THR A 179 2.94 -20.07 -17.52
C THR A 179 2.33 -18.68 -17.66
N LYS A 180 2.42 -17.84 -16.61
CA LYS A 180 2.11 -16.41 -16.63
C LYS A 180 3.24 -15.67 -15.92
N GLU A 181 3.62 -14.53 -16.44
CA GLU A 181 4.75 -13.76 -15.94
C GLU A 181 4.56 -13.30 -14.51
N TRP A 182 5.36 -13.84 -13.60
CA TRP A 182 5.55 -13.30 -12.29
C TRP A 182 6.89 -12.57 -12.22
N ILE A 183 6.88 -11.29 -11.94
CA ILE A 183 8.06 -10.44 -11.91
C ILE A 183 8.10 -9.71 -10.56
N ALA A 184 9.13 -9.97 -9.77
CA ALA A 184 9.49 -9.15 -8.62
C ALA A 184 10.55 -8.13 -9.01
N SER A 185 10.40 -6.91 -8.55
CA SER A 185 11.41 -5.86 -8.68
C SER A 185 12.11 -5.66 -7.35
N GLY A 186 13.39 -5.31 -7.38
CA GLY A 186 14.16 -5.02 -6.19
C GLY A 186 15.35 -4.12 -6.50
N SER A 187 16.02 -3.66 -5.46
CA SER A 187 17.30 -2.97 -5.59
C SER A 187 18.40 -3.84 -4.97
N VAL A 188 19.57 -3.78 -5.56
CA VAL A 188 20.75 -4.45 -5.01
C VAL A 188 21.17 -3.71 -3.74
N SER A 189 21.05 -4.35 -2.58
CA SER A 189 21.57 -3.80 -1.32
C SER A 189 23.05 -4.11 -1.15
N LYS A 190 23.49 -5.29 -1.60
CA LYS A 190 24.89 -5.69 -1.60
C LYS A 190 25.18 -6.66 -2.75
N ALA A 191 26.34 -6.51 -3.39
CA ALA A 191 26.90 -7.48 -4.30
C ALA A 191 28.34 -7.82 -3.87
N ASP A 192 28.67 -9.12 -3.81
CA ASP A 192 29.98 -9.62 -3.41
C ASP A 192 30.32 -10.85 -4.25
N GLY A 193 31.13 -10.66 -5.28
CA GLY A 193 31.40 -11.68 -6.29
C GLY A 193 30.10 -12.09 -7.01
N ASN A 194 29.72 -13.36 -6.88
CA ASN A 194 28.47 -13.90 -7.41
C ASN A 194 27.30 -13.90 -6.41
N GLN A 195 27.50 -13.36 -5.20
CA GLN A 195 26.45 -13.25 -4.20
C GLN A 195 25.70 -11.94 -4.35
N LEU A 196 24.39 -12.04 -4.58
CA LEU A 196 23.47 -10.91 -4.69
C LEU A 196 22.58 -10.81 -3.44
N THR A 197 22.47 -9.64 -2.86
CA THR A 197 21.53 -9.34 -1.78
C THR A 197 20.58 -8.22 -2.22
N LEU A 198 19.28 -8.46 -2.03
CA LEU A 198 18.19 -7.52 -2.32
C LEU A 198 17.84 -6.66 -1.11
N ASP A 199 17.16 -5.54 -1.37
CA ASP A 199 16.63 -4.62 -0.36
C ASP A 199 15.29 -5.07 0.26
N ALA A 200 14.66 -6.09 -0.31
CA ALA A 200 13.46 -6.73 0.21
C ALA A 200 13.53 -8.24 0.04
N PRO A 201 12.87 -9.02 0.92
CA PRO A 201 12.89 -10.48 0.82
C PRO A 201 12.02 -10.97 -0.34
N LEU A 202 12.39 -12.14 -0.87
CA LEU A 202 11.60 -12.87 -1.86
C LEU A 202 10.29 -13.37 -1.25
N THR A 203 9.18 -13.03 -1.86
CA THR A 203 7.83 -13.43 -1.45
C THR A 203 7.46 -14.84 -1.89
N MET A 204 8.19 -15.36 -2.89
CA MET A 204 8.05 -16.72 -3.41
C MET A 204 9.42 -17.38 -3.46
N ALA A 205 9.46 -18.68 -3.18
CA ALA A 205 10.67 -19.47 -3.35
C ALA A 205 11.08 -19.50 -4.83
N LEU A 206 12.38 -19.43 -5.08
CA LEU A 206 12.95 -19.68 -6.41
C LEU A 206 13.42 -21.14 -6.46
N ASP A 207 12.90 -21.92 -7.38
CA ASP A 207 13.21 -23.35 -7.50
C ASP A 207 13.55 -23.65 -8.97
N ASN A 208 14.84 -23.89 -9.23
CA ASN A 208 15.34 -24.12 -10.58
C ASN A 208 14.81 -25.39 -11.25
N LYS A 209 14.13 -26.27 -10.47
CA LYS A 209 13.43 -27.44 -11.08
C LYS A 209 12.31 -27.05 -12.05
N TRP A 210 11.75 -25.83 -11.90
CA TRP A 210 10.71 -25.29 -12.76
C TRP A 210 11.25 -24.46 -13.94
N GLY A 211 12.55 -24.34 -14.06
CA GLY A 211 13.27 -23.56 -15.07
C GLY A 211 14.22 -22.55 -14.44
N THR A 212 15.20 -22.10 -15.21
CA THR A 212 16.21 -21.15 -14.73
C THR A 212 15.59 -19.80 -14.42
N VAL A 213 15.73 -19.35 -13.18
CA VAL A 213 15.31 -18.02 -12.75
C VAL A 213 16.30 -16.98 -13.23
N LYS A 214 15.81 -15.88 -13.77
CA LYS A 214 16.61 -14.78 -14.30
C LYS A 214 16.60 -13.58 -13.36
N VAL A 215 17.74 -12.91 -13.25
CA VAL A 215 17.87 -11.58 -12.68
C VAL A 215 18.19 -10.62 -13.82
N LEU A 216 17.29 -9.69 -14.07
CA LEU A 216 17.42 -8.70 -15.13
C LEU A 216 17.87 -7.37 -14.53
N ARG A 217 19.06 -6.90 -14.89
CA ARG A 217 19.46 -5.51 -14.65
C ARG A 217 18.72 -4.59 -15.60
N TYR A 218 18.25 -3.46 -15.14
CA TYR A 218 17.49 -2.55 -15.98
C TYR A 218 17.78 -1.07 -15.68
N SER A 219 17.56 -0.24 -16.70
CA SER A 219 17.50 1.21 -16.59
C SER A 219 16.06 1.68 -16.77
N TRP A 220 15.66 2.68 -16.01
CA TRP A 220 14.30 3.26 -16.10
C TRP A 220 14.34 4.77 -15.86
N PRO A 221 14.80 5.57 -16.84
CA PRO A 221 15.00 7.02 -16.67
C PRO A 221 13.69 7.77 -16.43
N GLY A 222 12.59 7.31 -17.01
CA GLY A 222 11.27 7.94 -16.89
C GLY A 222 10.54 7.65 -15.58
N ARG A 223 11.05 6.74 -14.74
CA ARG A 223 10.43 6.48 -13.42
C ARG A 223 10.63 7.67 -12.51
N ILE A 224 9.56 8.20 -11.95
CA ILE A 224 9.62 9.29 -10.99
C ILE A 224 9.72 8.78 -9.54
N ALA A 225 10.18 9.64 -8.65
CA ALA A 225 10.28 9.35 -7.22
C ALA A 225 10.02 10.58 -6.36
N GLU A 226 9.80 10.37 -5.05
CA GLU A 226 9.68 11.45 -4.07
C GLU A 226 8.52 12.39 -4.38
N ALA A 227 7.35 11.83 -4.73
CA ALA A 227 6.13 12.58 -5.00
C ALA A 227 5.05 12.30 -3.95
N GLY A 228 4.30 13.32 -3.55
CA GLY A 228 3.32 13.17 -2.48
C GLY A 228 2.06 14.00 -2.64
N LEU A 229 0.99 13.50 -2.01
CA LEU A 229 -0.28 14.20 -1.82
C LEU A 229 -0.62 14.23 -0.34
N GLU A 230 -0.98 15.39 0.21
CA GLU A 230 -1.21 15.49 1.64
C GLU A 230 -2.17 16.58 2.09
N ASN A 231 -2.88 16.31 3.19
CA ASN A 231 -3.64 17.25 4.00
C ASN A 231 -4.77 17.99 3.26
N LEU A 232 -5.61 17.26 2.52
CA LEU A 232 -6.75 17.81 1.78
C LEU A 232 -7.86 16.76 1.59
N THR A 233 -8.98 17.17 1.03
CA THR A 233 -10.08 16.30 0.59
C THR A 233 -10.10 16.22 -0.93
N LEU A 234 -10.18 15.01 -1.47
CA LEU A 234 -10.54 14.72 -2.85
C LEU A 234 -12.00 14.28 -2.91
N ALA A 235 -12.76 14.85 -3.83
CA ALA A 235 -14.16 14.49 -4.02
C ALA A 235 -14.50 14.37 -5.52
N SER A 236 -15.39 13.44 -5.85
CA SER A 236 -16.00 13.35 -7.16
C SER A 236 -17.39 13.93 -7.13
N ASP A 237 -17.72 14.85 -8.05
CA ASP A 237 -19.09 15.26 -8.28
C ASP A 237 -19.83 14.17 -9.07
N TYR A 238 -21.13 14.02 -8.83
CA TYR A 238 -21.98 13.05 -9.49
C TYR A 238 -23.42 13.54 -9.61
N ASP A 239 -24.23 12.94 -10.48
CA ASP A 239 -25.65 13.30 -10.59
C ASP A 239 -26.44 12.75 -9.41
N LYS A 240 -26.77 13.60 -8.45
CA LYS A 240 -27.51 13.25 -7.22
C LYS A 240 -28.90 12.67 -7.46
N LYS A 241 -29.44 12.76 -8.68
CA LYS A 241 -30.68 12.09 -9.06
C LYS A 241 -30.51 10.58 -9.20
N TYR A 242 -29.26 10.12 -9.41
CA TYR A 242 -28.91 8.72 -9.56
C TYR A 242 -27.96 8.29 -8.44
N PRO A 243 -28.48 7.70 -7.33
CA PRO A 243 -27.65 7.32 -6.18
C PRO A 243 -26.51 6.35 -6.50
N LYS A 244 -26.55 5.73 -7.66
CA LYS A 244 -25.57 4.78 -8.18
C LYS A 244 -24.96 5.27 -9.51
N ASP A 245 -24.89 6.58 -9.68
CA ASP A 245 -24.22 7.16 -10.84
C ASP A 245 -22.79 6.61 -10.99
N GLU A 246 -22.38 6.36 -12.20
CA GLU A 246 -21.01 5.93 -12.54
C GLU A 246 -20.37 6.82 -13.61
N ASP A 247 -21.11 7.79 -14.14
CA ASP A 247 -20.60 8.76 -15.11
C ASP A 247 -19.96 9.93 -14.35
N HIS A 248 -18.93 9.60 -13.56
CA HIS A 248 -18.13 10.55 -12.81
C HIS A 248 -16.74 9.97 -12.53
N CYS A 249 -15.87 10.69 -11.79
CA CYS A 249 -14.52 10.26 -11.49
C CYS A 249 -14.48 8.98 -10.63
N TRP A 250 -13.74 7.97 -11.09
CA TRP A 250 -13.68 6.67 -10.43
C TRP A 250 -12.57 6.56 -9.40
N THR A 251 -11.46 7.27 -9.60
CA THR A 251 -10.26 7.09 -8.77
C THR A 251 -9.79 8.43 -8.20
N GLY A 252 -9.51 8.44 -6.90
CA GLY A 252 -8.92 9.62 -6.26
C GLY A 252 -7.48 9.83 -6.71
N VAL A 253 -6.61 8.87 -6.48
CA VAL A 253 -5.17 8.90 -6.82
C VAL A 253 -4.75 7.62 -7.50
N SER A 254 -4.10 7.74 -8.65
CA SER A 254 -3.42 6.63 -9.35
C SER A 254 -1.91 6.87 -9.34
N ILE A 255 -1.13 5.86 -8.90
CA ILE A 255 0.34 5.92 -8.80
C ILE A 255 0.94 4.88 -9.74
N GLU A 256 1.67 5.34 -10.76
CA GLU A 256 2.22 4.47 -11.81
C GLU A 256 3.63 4.91 -12.25
N ASN A 257 4.48 3.97 -12.61
CA ASN A 257 5.87 4.25 -13.01
C ASN A 257 6.60 5.16 -12.00
N ALA A 258 6.34 4.91 -10.71
CA ALA A 258 6.77 5.77 -9.62
C ALA A 258 7.24 4.94 -8.41
N GLU A 259 8.12 5.51 -7.61
CA GLU A 259 8.56 4.91 -6.36
C GLU A 259 8.78 5.96 -5.27
N ASN A 260 8.86 5.53 -4.00
CA ASN A 260 9.01 6.43 -2.87
C ASN A 260 7.96 7.55 -2.90
N CYS A 261 6.70 7.17 -3.09
CA CYS A 261 5.57 8.10 -3.10
C CYS A 261 4.75 7.99 -1.82
N TRP A 262 3.93 8.99 -1.56
CA TRP A 262 3.01 8.92 -0.42
C TRP A 262 1.69 9.65 -0.66
N VAL A 263 0.67 9.18 0.07
CA VAL A 263 -0.62 9.85 0.25
C VAL A 263 -0.91 9.85 1.74
N ARG A 264 -0.97 11.03 2.36
CA ARG A 264 -1.21 11.12 3.81
C ARG A 264 -2.23 12.17 4.20
N ARG A 265 -3.07 11.86 5.20
CA ARG A 265 -4.11 12.76 5.72
C ARG A 265 -5.03 13.28 4.62
N VAL A 266 -5.54 12.36 3.78
CA VAL A 266 -6.44 12.68 2.68
C VAL A 266 -7.81 12.05 2.94
N ASN A 267 -8.87 12.84 2.80
CA ASN A 267 -10.24 12.36 2.75
C ASN A 267 -10.65 12.14 1.29
N PHE A 268 -11.32 11.02 1.03
CA PHE A 268 -11.84 10.65 -0.28
C PHE A 268 -13.35 10.52 -0.21
N LYS A 269 -14.07 11.15 -1.14
CA LYS A 269 -15.54 11.13 -1.19
C LYS A 269 -16.06 10.83 -2.58
N HIS A 270 -17.05 9.96 -2.65
CA HIS A 270 -17.87 9.65 -3.83
C HIS A 270 -17.16 8.90 -4.97
N PHE A 271 -15.94 8.41 -4.82
CA PHE A 271 -15.26 7.67 -5.88
C PHE A 271 -15.92 6.31 -6.13
N ALA A 272 -16.16 5.98 -7.41
CA ALA A 272 -16.80 4.73 -7.82
C ALA A 272 -15.86 3.53 -7.78
N GLY A 273 -14.57 3.74 -7.98
CA GLY A 273 -13.52 2.72 -8.05
C GLY A 273 -12.64 2.70 -6.80
N SER A 274 -11.58 3.49 -6.78
CA SER A 274 -10.59 3.48 -5.71
C SER A 274 -10.32 4.87 -5.14
N ALA A 275 -10.13 4.96 -3.83
CA ALA A 275 -9.55 6.14 -3.20
C ALA A 275 -8.08 6.29 -3.64
N VAL A 276 -7.28 5.22 -3.49
CA VAL A 276 -5.90 5.15 -3.95
C VAL A 276 -5.66 3.81 -4.64
N ILE A 277 -5.10 3.87 -5.83
CA ILE A 277 -4.60 2.70 -6.55
C ILE A 277 -3.10 2.84 -6.83
N VAL A 278 -2.31 1.86 -6.37
CA VAL A 278 -0.91 1.71 -6.75
C VAL A 278 -0.84 0.70 -7.88
N GLN A 279 -0.53 1.17 -9.07
CA GLN A 279 -0.45 0.36 -10.28
C GLN A 279 0.74 -0.60 -10.23
N ARG A 280 0.76 -1.57 -11.14
CA ARG A 280 1.78 -2.66 -11.19
C ARG A 280 3.22 -2.16 -11.19
N THR A 281 3.46 -0.99 -11.70
CA THR A 281 4.79 -0.36 -11.82
C THR A 281 5.12 0.61 -10.68
N GLY A 282 4.17 0.79 -9.73
CA GLY A 282 4.40 1.54 -8.50
C GLY A 282 5.11 0.69 -7.44
N SER A 283 5.95 1.32 -6.63
CA SER A 283 6.61 0.64 -5.50
C SER A 283 6.98 1.60 -4.37
N LYS A 284 7.25 1.03 -3.18
CA LYS A 284 7.72 1.78 -2.00
C LYS A 284 6.82 2.98 -1.71
N THR A 285 5.52 2.75 -1.73
CA THR A 285 4.50 3.79 -1.52
C THR A 285 3.88 3.63 -0.14
N THR A 286 3.76 4.72 0.60
CA THR A 286 2.99 4.76 1.86
C THR A 286 1.69 5.53 1.66
N VAL A 287 0.59 4.93 2.07
CA VAL A 287 -0.73 5.58 2.21
C VAL A 287 -1.09 5.54 3.69
N GLU A 288 -1.19 6.70 4.33
CA GLU A 288 -1.41 6.76 5.77
C GLU A 288 -2.39 7.82 6.22
N ASP A 289 -3.10 7.54 7.31
CA ASP A 289 -4.04 8.46 7.94
C ASP A 289 -5.11 8.98 6.95
N CYS A 290 -5.58 8.08 6.05
CA CYS A 290 -6.54 8.37 5.00
C CYS A 290 -7.93 7.82 5.33
N VAL A 291 -8.97 8.54 4.92
CA VAL A 291 -10.38 8.20 5.14
C VAL A 291 -11.12 8.20 3.81
N SER A 292 -11.84 7.13 3.49
CA SER A 292 -12.72 7.03 2.31
C SER A 292 -14.14 6.73 2.73
N THR A 293 -15.06 7.60 2.32
CA THR A 293 -16.49 7.51 2.67
C THR A 293 -17.39 7.83 1.50
N GLU A 294 -18.65 7.40 1.61
CA GLU A 294 -19.72 7.77 0.68
C GLU A 294 -19.40 7.41 -0.79
N PRO A 295 -18.90 6.20 -1.11
CA PRO A 295 -18.63 5.84 -2.49
C PRO A 295 -19.93 5.77 -3.31
N VAL A 296 -19.90 6.25 -4.56
CA VAL A 296 -21.06 6.28 -5.45
C VAL A 296 -20.83 5.39 -6.65
N SER A 297 -21.55 4.27 -6.74
CA SER A 297 -21.53 3.33 -7.86
C SER A 297 -22.57 2.23 -7.68
N GLU A 298 -22.73 1.36 -8.68
CA GLU A 298 -23.34 0.05 -8.47
C GLU A 298 -22.49 -0.79 -7.49
N ILE A 299 -23.14 -1.81 -6.87
CA ILE A 299 -22.47 -2.74 -5.96
C ILE A 299 -22.14 -4.01 -6.74
N GLY A 300 -20.87 -4.24 -7.02
CA GLY A 300 -20.37 -5.42 -7.72
C GLY A 300 -19.23 -5.15 -8.70
N GLY A 301 -18.63 -6.21 -9.22
CA GLY A 301 -17.49 -6.15 -10.13
C GLY A 301 -16.25 -5.52 -9.47
N MET A 302 -15.50 -4.75 -10.26
CA MET A 302 -14.26 -4.09 -9.82
C MET A 302 -14.49 -2.69 -9.22
N ARG A 303 -15.69 -2.41 -8.76
CA ARG A 303 -16.04 -1.14 -8.11
C ARG A 303 -15.61 -1.15 -6.66
N ARG A 304 -15.42 0.05 -6.11
CA ARG A 304 -15.15 0.27 -4.67
C ARG A 304 -14.01 -0.61 -4.11
N SER A 305 -12.95 -0.80 -4.92
CA SER A 305 -11.68 -1.34 -4.41
C SER A 305 -10.91 -0.18 -3.79
N THR A 306 -11.24 0.14 -2.53
CA THR A 306 -10.96 1.45 -1.92
C THR A 306 -9.47 1.76 -1.84
N PHE A 307 -8.71 0.95 -1.09
CA PHE A 307 -7.25 1.07 -0.98
C PHE A 307 -6.62 -0.15 -1.64
N TYR A 308 -6.12 0.05 -2.85
CA TYR A 308 -5.79 -1.05 -3.73
C TYR A 308 -4.35 -0.98 -4.24
N THR A 309 -3.67 -2.12 -4.28
CA THR A 309 -2.33 -2.23 -4.86
C THR A 309 -2.19 -3.41 -5.81
N MET A 310 -1.61 -3.15 -6.98
CA MET A 310 -1.02 -4.14 -7.88
C MET A 310 0.51 -4.03 -7.86
N GLY A 311 1.03 -3.09 -7.09
CA GLY A 311 2.44 -2.76 -7.00
C GLY A 311 3.21 -3.63 -6.01
N GLN A 312 4.35 -3.14 -5.59
CA GLN A 312 5.28 -3.84 -4.71
C GLN A 312 5.74 -2.92 -3.57
N GLN A 313 5.99 -3.51 -2.39
CA GLN A 313 6.44 -2.77 -1.21
C GLN A 313 5.52 -1.58 -0.86
N THR A 314 4.21 -1.76 -1.05
CA THR A 314 3.21 -0.77 -0.65
C THR A 314 2.82 -0.96 0.81
N LEU A 315 2.72 0.13 1.56
CA LEU A 315 2.22 0.18 2.92
C LEU A 315 0.96 1.05 2.98
N PHE A 316 -0.16 0.44 3.36
CA PHE A 316 -1.34 1.16 3.81
C PHE A 316 -1.39 1.07 5.33
N GLN A 317 -1.37 2.20 6.01
CA GLN A 317 -1.41 2.21 7.47
C GLN A 317 -2.37 3.26 8.02
N ARG A 318 -3.13 2.89 9.06
CA ARG A 318 -4.14 3.77 9.64
C ARG A 318 -5.04 4.37 8.57
N CYS A 319 -5.64 3.49 7.77
CA CYS A 319 -6.64 3.86 6.77
C CYS A 319 -8.02 3.40 7.21
N TYR A 320 -9.02 4.21 6.93
CA TYR A 320 -10.42 3.91 7.19
C TYR A 320 -11.23 3.94 5.90
N SER A 321 -12.08 2.94 5.72
CA SER A 321 -12.99 2.83 4.58
C SER A 321 -14.41 2.57 5.05
N LYS A 322 -15.39 3.13 4.37
CA LYS A 322 -16.80 2.85 4.62
C LYS A 322 -17.51 2.50 3.34
N GLN A 323 -18.30 1.39 3.37
CA GLN A 323 -19.11 0.91 2.25
C GLN A 323 -18.32 0.55 0.99
N GLY A 324 -17.06 0.11 1.14
CA GLY A 324 -16.30 -0.50 0.07
C GLY A 324 -16.79 -1.90 -0.28
N ILE A 325 -16.38 -2.42 -1.43
CA ILE A 325 -16.57 -3.83 -1.80
C ILE A 325 -15.29 -4.61 -1.50
N HIS A 326 -14.15 -4.02 -1.82
CA HIS A 326 -12.83 -4.54 -1.50
C HIS A 326 -12.04 -3.43 -0.81
N ASP A 327 -12.33 -3.18 0.47
CA ASP A 327 -11.83 -2.01 1.19
C ASP A 327 -10.31 -1.93 1.22
N PHE A 328 -9.66 -3.08 1.50
CA PHE A 328 -8.21 -3.23 1.51
C PHE A 328 -7.83 -4.43 0.65
N SER A 329 -7.22 -4.17 -0.49
CA SER A 329 -7.01 -5.25 -1.47
C SER A 329 -5.70 -5.13 -2.27
N ALA A 330 -5.23 -6.28 -2.71
CA ALA A 330 -4.16 -6.43 -3.69
C ALA A 330 -4.60 -7.40 -4.79
N GLY A 331 -3.89 -7.46 -5.90
CA GLY A 331 -4.24 -8.40 -6.97
C GLY A 331 -3.35 -8.29 -8.20
N PHE A 332 -3.80 -8.90 -9.28
CA PHE A 332 -3.15 -8.86 -10.60
C PHE A 332 -1.65 -9.19 -10.55
N CYS A 333 -1.30 -10.30 -9.88
CA CYS A 333 0.07 -10.77 -9.74
C CYS A 333 1.00 -9.79 -9.01
N ALA A 334 0.48 -9.01 -8.05
CA ALA A 334 1.31 -8.16 -7.20
C ALA A 334 2.43 -8.97 -6.54
N ALA A 335 3.66 -8.62 -6.82
CA ALA A 335 4.81 -9.43 -6.41
C ALA A 335 5.10 -9.36 -4.90
N GLY A 336 4.64 -8.32 -4.21
CA GLY A 336 4.88 -8.09 -2.78
C GLY A 336 6.37 -7.88 -2.42
N PRO A 337 6.70 -7.78 -1.13
CA PRO A 337 5.73 -7.73 -0.04
C PRO A 337 4.85 -6.47 -0.11
N ASN A 338 3.61 -6.57 0.37
CA ASN A 338 2.72 -5.43 0.59
C ASN A 338 2.05 -5.56 1.96
N ALA A 339 1.76 -4.46 2.63
CA ALA A 339 1.22 -4.48 3.98
C ALA A 339 0.04 -3.51 4.17
N PHE A 340 -0.99 -4.01 4.85
CA PHE A 340 -2.11 -3.24 5.38
C PHE A 340 -2.02 -3.31 6.91
N VAL A 341 -1.79 -2.18 7.56
CA VAL A 341 -1.45 -2.12 8.98
C VAL A 341 -2.39 -1.17 9.72
N GLN A 342 -3.09 -1.68 10.74
CA GLN A 342 -4.08 -0.90 11.49
C GLN A 342 -5.09 -0.21 10.56
N CYS A 343 -5.74 -0.98 9.71
CA CYS A 343 -6.78 -0.51 8.81
C CYS A 343 -8.15 -0.99 9.29
N ASP A 344 -9.16 -0.15 9.13
CA ASP A 344 -10.51 -0.42 9.60
C ASP A 344 -11.55 -0.11 8.52
N SER A 345 -12.50 -1.02 8.30
CA SER A 345 -13.63 -0.79 7.42
C SER A 345 -14.95 -0.96 8.15
N GLU A 346 -15.92 -0.13 7.81
CA GLU A 346 -17.29 -0.20 8.28
C GLU A 346 -18.27 -0.43 7.14
N GLU A 347 -19.30 -1.22 7.42
CA GLU A 347 -20.37 -1.54 6.47
C GLU A 347 -19.79 -2.10 5.13
N SER A 348 -18.77 -2.94 5.21
CA SER A 348 -18.15 -3.55 4.03
C SER A 348 -19.16 -4.37 3.23
N LEU A 349 -19.15 -4.25 1.91
CA LEU A 349 -20.13 -4.87 1.01
C LEU A 349 -19.57 -6.08 0.25
N GLY A 350 -18.32 -6.43 0.51
CA GLY A 350 -17.64 -7.57 -0.06
C GLY A 350 -16.34 -7.87 0.67
N PHE A 351 -15.62 -8.91 0.26
CA PHE A 351 -14.42 -9.33 0.97
C PHE A 351 -13.22 -8.43 0.72
N SER A 352 -12.36 -8.27 1.73
CA SER A 352 -11.02 -7.72 1.61
C SER A 352 -9.98 -8.85 1.55
N GLY A 353 -8.79 -8.57 0.99
CA GLY A 353 -7.75 -9.57 0.79
C GLY A 353 -7.10 -9.45 -0.58
N SER A 354 -6.95 -10.55 -1.29
CA SER A 354 -6.49 -10.51 -2.68
C SER A 354 -7.63 -10.76 -3.65
N ILE A 355 -7.78 -9.88 -4.62
CA ILE A 355 -8.72 -9.98 -5.74
C ILE A 355 -7.96 -10.38 -7.00
N ASP A 356 -8.66 -11.00 -7.99
CA ASP A 356 -8.03 -11.51 -9.20
C ASP A 356 -6.96 -12.59 -8.91
N SER A 357 -5.79 -12.56 -9.55
CA SER A 357 -4.83 -13.66 -9.53
C SER A 357 -3.55 -13.34 -8.77
N TRP A 358 -3.07 -14.35 -8.11
CA TRP A 358 -1.71 -14.64 -7.66
C TRP A 358 -0.88 -13.46 -7.11
N ALA A 359 -1.44 -12.64 -6.23
CA ALA A 359 -0.60 -11.76 -5.42
C ALA A 359 0.26 -12.60 -4.46
N CYS A 360 1.39 -12.08 -4.03
CA CYS A 360 2.29 -12.78 -3.12
C CYS A 360 2.71 -11.92 -1.96
N GLY A 361 2.86 -12.53 -0.79
CA GLY A 361 3.45 -11.86 0.36
C GLY A 361 2.63 -10.64 0.83
N LEU A 362 1.35 -10.85 1.06
CA LEU A 362 0.48 -9.84 1.66
C LEU A 362 0.48 -9.98 3.18
N LEU A 363 0.55 -8.86 3.87
CA LEU A 363 0.31 -8.77 5.30
C LEU A 363 -0.94 -7.94 5.56
N PHE A 364 -1.87 -8.51 6.31
CA PHE A 364 -2.94 -7.78 6.99
C PHE A 364 -2.63 -7.84 8.48
N ASP A 365 -2.28 -6.71 9.07
CA ASP A 365 -1.78 -6.60 10.43
C ASP A 365 -2.67 -5.67 11.26
N VAL A 366 -3.44 -6.24 12.19
CA VAL A 366 -4.40 -5.48 12.98
C VAL A 366 -5.47 -4.82 12.09
N VAL A 367 -5.98 -5.58 11.13
CA VAL A 367 -7.04 -5.10 10.22
C VAL A 367 -8.39 -5.58 10.72
N ASN A 368 -9.36 -4.68 10.73
CA ASN A 368 -10.74 -4.96 11.07
C ASN A 368 -11.64 -4.74 9.87
N ILE A 369 -12.46 -5.73 9.53
CA ILE A 369 -13.46 -5.69 8.46
C ILE A 369 -14.84 -5.90 9.09
N ASP A 370 -15.59 -4.83 9.27
CA ASP A 370 -16.97 -4.90 9.72
C ASP A 370 -17.91 -5.12 8.52
N GLY A 371 -18.72 -6.17 8.63
CA GLY A 371 -19.75 -6.51 7.65
C GLY A 371 -19.37 -7.61 6.64
N HIS A 372 -18.09 -7.96 6.47
CA HIS A 372 -17.69 -8.98 5.49
C HIS A 372 -16.37 -9.70 5.88
N ASP A 373 -15.80 -10.45 4.94
CA ASP A 373 -14.72 -11.43 5.15
C ASP A 373 -13.33 -10.90 4.73
N LEU A 374 -12.30 -11.52 5.32
CA LEU A 374 -10.92 -11.52 4.83
C LEU A 374 -10.62 -12.84 4.10
N VAL A 375 -10.07 -12.76 2.88
CA VAL A 375 -10.05 -13.93 2.00
C VAL A 375 -8.71 -14.19 1.32
N PHE A 376 -8.15 -15.40 1.58
CA PHE A 376 -7.06 -16.02 0.82
C PHE A 376 -7.53 -17.40 0.35
N LYS A 377 -7.90 -17.52 -0.94
CA LYS A 377 -8.43 -18.78 -1.50
C LYS A 377 -8.29 -18.89 -3.01
N ASN A 378 -8.73 -20.00 -3.55
CA ASN A 378 -8.98 -20.15 -4.98
C ASN A 378 -10.33 -19.51 -5.31
N LEU A 379 -10.33 -18.41 -6.08
CA LEU A 379 -11.51 -17.69 -6.51
C LEU A 379 -12.19 -18.32 -7.74
N GLY A 380 -11.62 -19.41 -8.26
CA GLY A 380 -12.11 -20.01 -9.49
C GLY A 380 -11.89 -19.11 -10.71
N GLN A 381 -12.81 -19.18 -11.66
CA GLN A 381 -12.80 -18.32 -12.86
C GLN A 381 -13.98 -17.34 -12.87
N ASP A 382 -14.73 -17.30 -11.79
CA ASP A 382 -15.93 -16.47 -11.66
C ASP A 382 -15.61 -15.14 -11.00
N LYS A 383 -16.36 -14.11 -11.40
CA LYS A 383 -16.27 -12.76 -10.82
C LYS A 383 -14.85 -12.18 -10.94
N ASN A 384 -14.25 -11.83 -9.83
CA ASN A 384 -12.91 -11.22 -9.75
C ASN A 384 -11.81 -12.27 -9.55
N GLY A 385 -12.01 -13.50 -10.00
CA GLY A 385 -11.11 -14.62 -9.77
C GLY A 385 -10.44 -15.13 -11.03
N ALA A 386 -9.18 -15.48 -10.91
CA ALA A 386 -8.40 -16.19 -11.92
C ALA A 386 -7.56 -17.29 -11.25
N GLY A 387 -8.25 -18.23 -10.59
CA GLY A 387 -7.64 -19.27 -9.79
C GLY A 387 -7.25 -18.81 -8.39
N TRP A 388 -6.09 -19.23 -7.91
CA TRP A 388 -5.57 -18.82 -6.61
C TRP A 388 -5.27 -17.33 -6.55
N ASN A 389 -5.82 -16.65 -5.55
CA ASN A 389 -5.68 -15.21 -5.41
C ASN A 389 -4.34 -14.80 -4.76
N THR A 390 -3.78 -15.63 -3.86
CA THR A 390 -2.52 -15.29 -3.20
C THR A 390 -1.75 -16.51 -2.67
N GLY A 391 -0.44 -16.33 -2.45
CA GLY A 391 0.43 -17.26 -1.75
C GLY A 391 1.42 -16.56 -0.82
N ASN A 392 1.84 -17.25 0.25
CA ASN A 392 2.76 -16.75 1.28
C ASN A 392 2.29 -15.46 1.97
N SER A 393 0.98 -15.34 2.16
CA SER A 393 0.33 -14.19 2.78
C SER A 393 -0.12 -14.48 4.20
N LEU A 394 -0.32 -13.43 5.00
CA LEU A 394 -0.55 -13.54 6.44
C LEU A 394 -1.64 -12.57 6.92
N PHE A 395 -2.59 -13.11 7.68
CA PHE A 395 -3.48 -12.36 8.57
C PHE A 395 -2.90 -12.40 9.99
N TRP A 396 -2.57 -11.25 10.54
CA TRP A 396 -2.02 -11.09 11.89
C TRP A 396 -2.96 -10.25 12.75
N GLN A 397 -3.56 -10.87 13.77
CA GLN A 397 -4.49 -10.21 14.70
C GLN A 397 -5.62 -9.43 14.01
N CYS A 398 -6.16 -9.99 12.94
CA CYS A 398 -7.27 -9.40 12.20
C CYS A 398 -8.62 -9.81 12.81
N THR A 399 -9.63 -8.96 12.59
CA THR A 399 -11.01 -9.23 12.95
C THR A 399 -11.89 -9.06 11.69
N ALA A 400 -12.79 -10.00 11.46
CA ALA A 400 -13.75 -9.96 10.35
C ALA A 400 -14.98 -10.80 10.67
N ALA A 401 -16.04 -10.72 9.88
CA ALA A 401 -17.17 -11.65 10.00
C ALA A 401 -16.71 -13.08 9.72
N GLY A 402 -15.96 -13.30 8.65
CA GLY A 402 -15.29 -14.55 8.33
C GLY A 402 -13.84 -14.34 7.92
N ILE A 403 -13.00 -15.37 8.14
CA ILE A 403 -11.65 -15.43 7.58
C ILE A 403 -11.50 -16.75 6.85
N GLU A 404 -11.32 -16.63 5.53
CA GLU A 404 -11.02 -17.75 4.67
C GLU A 404 -9.51 -17.78 4.38
N CYS A 405 -8.82 -18.80 4.85
CA CYS A 405 -7.38 -18.93 4.67
C CYS A 405 -7.04 -20.32 4.15
N TYR A 406 -6.84 -20.41 2.84
CA TYR A 406 -6.45 -21.63 2.15
C TYR A 406 -5.05 -21.49 1.57
N SER A 407 -4.31 -22.57 1.44
CA SER A 407 -2.94 -22.60 0.91
C SER A 407 -2.89 -23.24 -0.48
N PRO A 408 -2.33 -22.56 -1.50
CA PRO A 408 -2.26 -23.12 -2.86
C PRO A 408 -1.30 -24.31 -2.98
N ALA A 409 -0.20 -24.34 -2.22
CA ALA A 409 0.82 -25.39 -2.28
C ALA A 409 1.69 -25.39 -1.03
N ARG A 410 2.51 -26.44 -0.87
CA ARG A 410 3.41 -26.60 0.30
C ARG A 410 4.46 -25.48 0.44
N ASP A 411 4.84 -24.84 -0.67
CA ASP A 411 5.81 -23.74 -0.74
C ASP A 411 5.13 -22.38 -1.01
N ALA A 412 3.81 -22.32 -0.87
CA ALA A 412 3.00 -21.11 -0.99
C ALA A 412 1.93 -21.08 0.12
N VAL A 413 2.36 -21.13 1.37
CA VAL A 413 1.50 -21.29 2.54
C VAL A 413 0.93 -19.98 3.01
N ASN A 414 -0.40 -19.84 2.99
CA ASN A 414 -1.11 -18.74 3.62
C ASN A 414 -1.38 -19.01 5.11
N ARG A 415 -1.40 -17.96 5.92
CA ARG A 415 -1.41 -18.06 7.38
C ARG A 415 -2.42 -17.11 8.00
N ALA A 416 -2.96 -17.49 9.16
CA ALA A 416 -3.82 -16.62 9.98
C ALA A 416 -3.52 -16.85 11.47
N TYR A 417 -3.02 -15.82 12.15
CA TYR A 417 -2.58 -15.91 13.55
C TYR A 417 -3.21 -14.83 14.42
N GLY A 418 -3.75 -15.22 15.55
CA GLY A 418 -4.34 -14.29 16.53
C GLY A 418 -5.61 -13.62 16.04
N CYS A 419 -6.32 -14.23 15.08
CA CYS A 419 -7.48 -13.64 14.42
C CYS A 419 -8.80 -13.97 15.14
N TRP A 420 -9.82 -13.10 14.93
CA TRP A 420 -11.16 -13.22 15.49
C TRP A 420 -12.20 -13.19 14.37
N ALA A 421 -12.86 -14.33 14.11
CA ALA A 421 -13.82 -14.50 13.02
C ALA A 421 -14.53 -15.85 13.08
N GLN A 422 -15.38 -16.13 12.10
CA GLN A 422 -15.69 -17.48 11.66
C GLN A 422 -14.56 -17.95 10.72
N PHE A 423 -14.01 -19.15 10.96
CA PHE A 423 -12.80 -19.61 10.26
C PHE A 423 -13.10 -20.72 9.27
N SER A 424 -12.48 -20.65 8.10
CA SER A 424 -12.48 -21.72 7.11
C SER A 424 -11.16 -21.79 6.34
N GLY A 425 -10.77 -22.99 5.90
CA GLY A 425 -9.60 -23.22 5.07
C GLY A 425 -8.54 -24.12 5.69
N ASP A 426 -7.63 -24.57 4.83
CA ASP A 426 -6.52 -25.47 5.13
C ASP A 426 -5.17 -24.74 5.27
N GLY A 427 -5.20 -23.42 5.38
CA GLY A 427 -4.04 -22.61 5.68
C GLY A 427 -3.43 -22.92 7.05
N GLN A 428 -2.35 -22.28 7.39
CA GLN A 428 -1.73 -22.46 8.69
C GLN A 428 -2.35 -21.53 9.73
N TRP A 429 -3.02 -22.11 10.72
CA TRP A 429 -3.74 -21.40 11.78
C TRP A 429 -3.01 -21.50 13.12
N ALA A 430 -3.02 -20.41 13.90
CA ALA A 430 -2.60 -20.45 15.30
C ALA A 430 -3.32 -19.36 16.11
N GLU A 431 -3.58 -19.65 17.41
CA GLU A 431 -4.18 -18.73 18.36
C GLU A 431 -5.48 -18.08 17.85
N SER A 432 -6.34 -18.87 17.19
CA SER A 432 -7.66 -18.43 16.75
C SER A 432 -8.51 -18.01 17.96
N ASN A 433 -9.17 -16.85 17.86
CA ASN A 433 -9.91 -16.20 18.96
C ASN A 433 -9.05 -15.95 20.21
N ASN A 434 -7.78 -15.69 20.02
CA ASN A 434 -6.85 -15.31 21.07
C ASN A 434 -5.87 -14.27 20.56
N HIS A 435 -5.28 -13.49 21.44
CA HIS A 435 -4.28 -12.49 21.03
C HIS A 435 -2.87 -13.10 21.03
N VAL A 436 -2.08 -12.63 20.07
CA VAL A 436 -0.65 -13.01 19.96
C VAL A 436 0.24 -11.79 20.20
N HIS A 437 1.51 -12.05 20.46
CA HIS A 437 2.54 -11.04 20.53
C HIS A 437 3.54 -11.22 19.38
N PRO A 438 4.04 -10.10 18.82
CA PRO A 438 3.78 -8.69 19.14
C PRO A 438 2.39 -8.22 18.71
N ARG A 439 1.92 -7.07 19.23
CA ARG A 439 0.61 -6.49 18.84
C ARG A 439 0.53 -6.20 17.34
N SER A 440 1.58 -5.64 16.75
CA SER A 440 1.73 -5.49 15.29
C SER A 440 3.02 -6.20 14.86
N LEU A 441 2.88 -7.08 13.89
CA LEU A 441 4.03 -7.80 13.31
C LEU A 441 4.91 -6.84 12.50
N PHE A 442 4.29 -5.99 11.68
CA PHE A 442 4.99 -5.04 10.83
C PHE A 442 5.97 -4.17 11.63
N TYR A 443 5.47 -3.53 12.69
CA TYR A 443 6.31 -2.63 13.49
C TYR A 443 7.35 -3.36 14.32
N ALA A 444 7.06 -4.58 14.78
CA ALA A 444 8.06 -5.41 15.45
C ALA A 444 9.19 -5.83 14.48
N GLN A 445 8.84 -6.17 13.25
CA GLN A 445 9.82 -6.46 12.20
C GLN A 445 10.63 -5.21 11.83
N LEU A 446 9.97 -4.05 11.72
CA LEU A 446 10.63 -2.78 11.42
C LEU A 446 11.62 -2.39 12.53
N ALA A 447 11.20 -2.48 13.79
CA ALA A 447 12.05 -2.19 14.94
C ALA A 447 13.27 -3.13 15.00
N ALA A 448 13.05 -4.43 14.76
CA ALA A 448 14.13 -5.43 14.71
C ALA A 448 15.12 -5.17 13.57
N ARG A 449 14.63 -4.83 12.36
CA ARG A 449 15.47 -4.53 11.20
C ARG A 449 16.29 -3.26 11.38
N LEU A 450 15.67 -2.22 11.93
CA LEU A 450 16.33 -0.92 12.14
C LEU A 450 17.13 -0.85 13.44
N ASN A 451 16.98 -1.85 14.32
CA ASN A 451 17.49 -1.82 15.69
C ASN A 451 17.13 -0.51 16.42
N LYS A 452 15.85 -0.12 16.32
CA LYS A 452 15.32 1.17 16.79
C LYS A 452 13.88 1.01 17.25
N ASP A 453 13.48 1.74 18.30
CA ASP A 453 12.06 1.87 18.64
C ASP A 453 11.28 2.59 17.51
N CYS A 454 10.17 1.99 17.09
CA CYS A 454 9.28 2.50 16.06
C CYS A 454 7.89 2.86 16.61
N SER A 455 7.74 3.00 17.91
CA SER A 455 6.44 3.27 18.56
C SER A 455 5.80 4.57 18.09
N ASP A 456 6.58 5.62 17.87
CA ASP A 456 6.09 6.90 17.36
C ASP A 456 5.50 6.79 15.94
N GLN A 457 6.10 5.96 15.08
CA GLN A 457 5.58 5.69 13.73
C GLN A 457 4.36 4.78 13.80
N ALA A 458 4.38 3.83 14.71
CA ALA A 458 3.35 2.81 14.85
C ALA A 458 2.01 3.41 15.27
N ARG A 459 2.01 4.34 16.24
CA ARG A 459 0.78 4.87 16.83
C ARG A 459 -0.25 3.77 17.05
N ILE A 460 0.14 2.70 17.76
CA ILE A 460 -0.67 1.49 17.90
C ILE A 460 -1.97 1.80 18.64
N LEU A 461 -3.11 1.52 17.98
CA LEU A 461 -4.43 1.63 18.59
C LEU A 461 -4.54 0.65 19.78
N PRO A 462 -4.98 1.10 20.97
CA PRO A 462 -5.19 0.24 22.13
C PRO A 462 -6.12 -0.93 21.79
N ARG A 463 -5.87 -2.08 22.42
CA ARG A 463 -6.79 -3.22 22.31
C ARG A 463 -8.10 -2.90 23.03
N ALA A 464 -9.23 -3.38 22.48
CA ALA A 464 -10.44 -3.54 23.26
C ALA A 464 -10.24 -4.67 24.28
N THR A 465 -10.84 -4.55 25.43
CA THR A 465 -10.87 -5.62 26.44
C THR A 465 -11.64 -6.81 25.87
N ASN A 466 -11.07 -8.01 25.98
CA ASN A 466 -11.73 -9.22 25.51
C ASN A 466 -13.01 -9.47 26.30
N ALA A 467 -14.13 -9.66 25.60
CA ALA A 467 -15.35 -10.15 26.22
C ALA A 467 -15.11 -11.59 26.75
N THR A 468 -15.46 -11.81 28.00
CA THR A 468 -15.44 -13.14 28.63
C THR A 468 -16.68 -13.33 29.48
N SER A 469 -17.21 -14.54 29.51
CA SER A 469 -18.35 -14.89 30.35
C SER A 469 -17.98 -15.05 31.83
N SER A 470 -16.68 -15.12 32.15
CA SER A 470 -16.18 -15.32 33.50
C SER A 470 -14.92 -14.48 33.74
N PRO A 471 -15.05 -13.13 33.73
CA PRO A 471 -13.91 -12.26 33.94
C PRO A 471 -13.40 -12.34 35.38
N THR A 472 -12.10 -12.07 35.58
CA THR A 472 -11.59 -11.76 36.92
C THR A 472 -12.20 -10.43 37.40
N VAL A 473 -12.11 -10.15 38.69
CA VAL A 473 -12.65 -8.90 39.27
C VAL A 473 -12.02 -7.68 38.58
N GLU A 474 -10.70 -7.72 38.35
CA GLU A 474 -9.95 -6.65 37.70
C GLU A 474 -10.39 -6.49 36.23
N ALA A 475 -10.54 -7.59 35.49
CA ALA A 475 -11.04 -7.57 34.13
C ALA A 475 -12.47 -7.06 34.04
N ALA A 476 -13.35 -7.42 34.99
CA ALA A 476 -14.71 -6.92 35.05
C ALA A 476 -14.77 -5.41 35.33
N MET A 477 -13.89 -4.92 36.21
CA MET A 477 -13.79 -3.48 36.50
C MET A 477 -13.29 -2.70 35.27
N GLU A 478 -12.33 -3.22 34.54
CA GLU A 478 -11.84 -2.59 33.29
C GLU A 478 -12.90 -2.59 32.20
N MET A 479 -13.60 -3.72 32.01
CA MET A 479 -14.73 -3.82 31.07
C MET A 479 -15.85 -2.82 31.43
N ALA A 480 -16.19 -2.67 32.73
CA ALA A 480 -17.17 -1.70 33.20
C ALA A 480 -16.72 -0.26 32.91
N LYS A 481 -15.46 0.06 33.11
CA LYS A 481 -14.87 1.36 32.81
C LYS A 481 -14.93 1.66 31.31
N GLU A 482 -14.54 0.70 30.45
CA GLU A 482 -14.63 0.83 29.00
C GLU A 482 -16.08 1.05 28.51
N ALA A 483 -17.06 0.40 29.14
CA ALA A 483 -18.47 0.55 28.77
C ALA A 483 -19.00 1.99 28.93
N TYR A 484 -18.41 2.78 29.83
CA TYR A 484 -18.77 4.19 30.06
C TYR A 484 -17.84 5.19 29.36
N THR A 485 -16.78 4.71 28.71
CA THR A 485 -15.83 5.56 27.98
C THR A 485 -16.08 5.39 26.49
N PRO A 486 -16.30 6.48 25.72
CA PRO A 486 -16.43 6.37 24.28
C PRO A 486 -15.18 5.68 23.69
N ARG A 487 -15.39 4.62 22.90
CA ARG A 487 -14.30 3.93 22.24
C ARG A 487 -13.60 4.88 21.29
N LEU A 488 -12.28 4.84 21.31
CA LEU A 488 -11.46 5.50 20.31
C LEU A 488 -11.62 4.74 18.99
N THR A 489 -12.27 5.36 18.01
CA THR A 489 -12.47 4.78 16.68
C THR A 489 -11.23 5.00 15.82
N MET A 490 -11.02 4.17 14.81
CA MET A 490 -9.94 4.37 13.84
C MET A 490 -10.04 5.74 13.16
N GLN A 491 -11.24 6.19 12.83
CA GLN A 491 -11.46 7.52 12.25
C GLN A 491 -10.90 8.63 13.16
N LYS A 492 -11.25 8.62 14.46
CA LYS A 492 -10.70 9.59 15.42
C LYS A 492 -9.19 9.46 15.57
N TRP A 493 -8.68 8.24 15.61
CA TRP A 493 -7.24 8.00 15.68
C TRP A 493 -6.48 8.59 14.48
N ILE A 494 -7.08 8.51 13.29
CA ILE A 494 -6.58 9.14 12.08
C ILE A 494 -6.70 10.67 12.14
N GLU A 495 -7.82 11.20 12.63
CA GLU A 495 -8.03 12.65 12.79
C GLU A 495 -7.02 13.28 13.76
N GLU A 496 -6.68 12.58 14.83
CA GLU A 496 -5.70 13.00 15.84
C GLU A 496 -4.24 12.75 15.42
N ALA A 497 -3.99 12.17 14.25
CA ALA A 497 -2.65 11.90 13.76
C ALA A 497 -1.83 13.20 13.69
N PRO A 498 -0.62 13.24 14.26
CA PRO A 498 0.23 14.43 14.20
C PRO A 498 0.58 14.77 12.75
N TYR A 499 0.51 16.05 12.44
CA TYR A 499 0.89 16.59 11.14
C TYR A 499 1.86 17.74 11.32
N THR A 500 3.08 17.56 10.85
CA THR A 500 4.20 18.47 11.09
C THR A 500 4.50 19.38 9.91
N ALA A 501 3.97 19.06 8.72
CA ALA A 501 4.25 19.83 7.52
C ALA A 501 3.67 21.26 7.59
N SER A 502 4.41 22.24 7.09
CA SER A 502 3.97 23.64 7.11
C SER A 502 2.76 23.85 6.20
N VAL A 503 1.67 24.36 6.77
CA VAL A 503 0.45 24.76 6.06
C VAL A 503 0.28 26.27 5.97
N SER A 504 1.30 27.04 6.37
CA SER A 504 1.27 28.50 6.33
C SER A 504 1.74 29.03 4.98
N SER A 505 0.96 29.95 4.41
CA SER A 505 1.31 30.70 3.19
C SER A 505 2.19 31.93 3.42
N GLY A 506 2.50 32.29 4.67
CA GLY A 506 3.04 33.56 5.17
C GLY A 506 4.05 34.29 4.32
N LYS A 507 5.04 33.82 3.70
CA LYS A 507 6.01 34.53 2.84
C LYS A 507 6.11 33.92 1.42
N LEU A 508 5.18 33.03 1.07
CA LEU A 508 5.21 32.34 -0.21
C LEU A 508 4.78 33.28 -1.35
N LYS A 509 5.40 33.09 -2.50
CA LYS A 509 4.92 33.71 -3.73
C LYS A 509 3.57 33.09 -4.09
N SER A 510 2.60 33.96 -4.37
CA SER A 510 1.35 33.51 -4.99
C SER A 510 1.61 33.03 -6.42
N LEU A 511 0.81 32.08 -6.90
CA LEU A 511 0.85 31.65 -8.30
C LEU A 511 0.69 32.85 -9.25
N GLU A 512 -0.12 33.82 -8.87
CA GLU A 512 -0.39 35.02 -9.65
C GLU A 512 0.83 35.96 -9.80
N ASP A 513 1.76 35.93 -8.84
CA ASP A 513 3.00 36.73 -8.86
C ASP A 513 4.09 36.12 -9.74
N LEU A 514 3.89 34.87 -10.20
CA LEU A 514 4.88 34.16 -11.02
C LEU A 514 4.79 34.61 -12.49
N LYS A 515 5.93 35.07 -13.02
CA LYS A 515 6.07 35.33 -14.47
C LYS A 515 6.40 34.00 -15.18
N PHE A 516 5.42 33.39 -15.81
CA PHE A 516 5.66 32.20 -16.63
C PHE A 516 6.29 32.60 -17.97
N LYS A 517 7.45 32.07 -18.27
CA LYS A 517 7.91 32.01 -19.68
C LYS A 517 7.03 31.02 -20.41
N THR A 518 6.52 31.37 -21.58
CA THR A 518 5.60 30.63 -22.46
C THR A 518 5.64 29.10 -22.36
N PRO A 519 4.49 28.38 -22.43
CA PRO A 519 4.39 26.96 -22.11
C PRO A 519 5.36 26.09 -22.91
N ILE A 520 6.04 25.18 -22.21
CA ILE A 520 7.01 24.22 -22.79
C ILE A 520 6.31 23.03 -23.47
N TYR A 521 5.00 22.93 -23.42
CA TYR A 521 4.26 21.84 -24.05
C TYR A 521 3.66 22.28 -25.38
N LYS A 522 4.30 21.83 -26.48
CA LYS A 522 3.61 21.62 -27.76
C LYS A 522 2.80 20.34 -27.62
N GLU A 523 1.50 20.41 -27.82
CA GLU A 523 0.64 19.27 -28.09
C GLU A 523 1.30 18.40 -29.18
N LYS A 524 1.65 17.19 -28.84
CA LYS A 524 1.81 16.13 -29.83
C LYS A 524 0.46 15.43 -29.89
N GLU A 525 -0.25 15.69 -30.96
CA GLU A 525 -1.28 14.79 -31.45
C GLU A 525 -0.61 13.43 -31.73
N ASP A 526 -0.84 12.46 -30.89
CA ASP A 526 -0.54 11.07 -31.19
C ASP A 526 -1.83 10.36 -31.58
N HIS A 527 -2.01 10.25 -32.89
CA HIS A 527 -2.80 9.20 -33.51
C HIS A 527 -2.21 7.86 -33.11
N LEU A 528 -2.94 7.05 -32.35
CA LEU A 528 -2.73 5.61 -32.24
C LEU A 528 -4.04 4.90 -31.94
N PHE A 529 -4.79 4.64 -33.00
CA PHE A 529 -5.61 3.44 -33.12
C PHE A 529 -4.93 2.53 -34.15
N ALA A 530 -4.42 1.37 -33.73
CA ALA A 530 -4.29 0.12 -34.45
C ALA A 530 -3.99 -0.98 -33.41
#